data_19e226d8890ca94324ad50c0ce4020d2
#
_entry.id   19e226d8890ca94324ad50c0ce4020d2
#
_cell.length_a   1.000
_cell.length_b   1.000
_cell.length_c   1.000
_cell.angle_alpha   90.00
_cell.angle_beta   90.00
_cell.angle_gamma   90.00
#
_symmetry.space_group_name_H-M   'P 1'
#
loop_
_entity.id
_entity.type
_entity.pdbx_description
1 polymer ?
#
loop_
_entity_poly.entity_id
_entity_poly.type
_entity_poly.pdbx_seq_one_letter_code
_entity_poly.pdbx_strand_id
1 'polypeptide(L)' 'GADGMFEKAKEKGRISSMPKIPGIAVWQKGHIGIYVGGGKVIEAANTRTGILETRLSAGTWTHWLKVPGVSYE' A
#
# COMPACT_ATOMS: atom_id res chain seq x y z
N GLY A 1 4.17 -0.13 -12.82
CA GLY A 1 4.61 -0.82 -11.63
C GLY A 1 4.40 -0.02 -10.36
N ALA A 2 4.91 -0.53 -9.26
CA ALA A 2 4.72 0.08 -7.94
C ALA A 2 5.23 1.51 -7.88
N ASP A 3 6.43 1.77 -8.40
CA ASP A 3 7.03 3.09 -8.34
C ASP A 3 6.29 4.08 -9.24
N GLY A 4 5.84 3.65 -10.40
CA GLY A 4 5.04 4.50 -11.29
C GLY A 4 3.71 4.88 -10.66
N MET A 5 3.07 3.96 -9.96
CA MET A 5 1.82 4.24 -9.26
C MET A 5 2.04 5.26 -8.15
N PHE A 6 3.12 5.11 -7.40
CA PHE A 6 3.47 6.06 -6.35
C PHE A 6 3.74 7.46 -6.92
N GLU A 7 4.48 7.55 -8.02
CA GLU A 7 4.79 8.82 -8.65
C GLU A 7 3.53 9.53 -9.16
N LYS A 8 2.58 8.78 -9.72
CA LYS A 8 1.35 9.35 -10.28
C LYS A 8 0.33 9.75 -9.22
N ALA A 9 0.43 9.23 -8.02
CA ALA A 9 -0.54 9.50 -6.98
C ALA A 9 -0.52 10.96 -6.58
N LYS A 10 -1.69 11.58 -6.50
CA LYS A 10 -1.84 12.97 -6.10
C LYS A 10 -1.90 13.14 -4.61
N GLU A 11 -2.43 12.15 -3.90
CA GLU A 11 -2.49 12.16 -2.45
C GLU A 11 -1.64 11.02 -1.92
N LYS A 12 -0.61 11.38 -1.21
CA LYS A 12 0.35 10.45 -0.66
C LYS A 12 1.13 11.12 0.46
N GLY A 13 1.75 10.31 1.29
CA GLY A 13 2.53 10.82 2.41
C GLY A 13 3.38 9.75 3.03
N ARG A 14 4.05 10.10 4.11
CA ARG A 14 4.85 9.14 4.86
C ARG A 14 3.95 8.17 5.61
N ILE A 15 4.44 6.96 5.79
CA ILE A 15 3.64 5.91 6.42
C ILE A 15 3.14 6.30 7.82
N SER A 16 3.89 7.15 8.52
CA SER A 16 3.48 7.62 9.85
C SER A 16 2.19 8.44 9.84
N SER A 17 1.82 9.00 8.69
CA SER A 17 0.61 9.80 8.55
C SER A 17 -0.50 9.07 7.78
N MET A 18 -0.38 7.78 7.60
CA MET A 18 -1.31 7.01 6.78
C MET A 18 -2.74 7.07 7.32
N PRO A 19 -3.71 7.46 6.48
CA PRO A 19 -5.12 7.30 6.83
C PRO A 19 -5.45 5.81 6.95
N LYS A 20 -6.13 5.43 8.03
CA LYS A 20 -6.48 4.02 8.26
C LYS A 20 -7.76 3.64 7.53
N ILE A 21 -7.76 3.85 6.22
CA ILE A 21 -8.91 3.60 5.35
C ILE A 21 -8.59 2.38 4.49
N PRO A 22 -9.42 1.33 4.53
CA PRO A 22 -9.22 0.18 3.64
C PRO A 22 -9.20 0.63 2.19
N GLY A 23 -8.24 0.11 1.43
CA GLY A 23 -8.03 0.51 0.04
C GLY A 23 -6.87 1.47 -0.16
N ILE A 24 -6.38 2.10 0.90
CA ILE A 24 -5.14 2.89 0.83
C ILE A 24 -4.00 1.95 0.45
N ALA A 25 -3.17 2.37 -0.49
CA ALA A 25 -1.98 1.61 -0.84
C ALA A 25 -0.82 1.97 0.10
N VAL A 26 0.00 0.99 0.40
CA VAL A 26 1.25 1.18 1.12
C VAL A 26 2.39 0.87 0.17
N TRP A 27 3.45 1.63 0.26
CA TRP A 27 4.52 1.59 -0.73
C TRP A 27 5.90 1.65 -0.07
N GLN A 28 6.82 0.94 -0.68
CA GLN A 28 8.26 1.11 -0.51
C GLN A 28 8.85 0.95 -1.89
N LYS A 29 10.04 1.42 -2.10
CA LYS A 29 10.65 1.37 -3.42
C LYS A 29 10.59 -0.05 -3.99
N GLY A 30 9.99 -0.18 -5.17
CA GLY A 30 9.87 -1.44 -5.87
C GLY A 30 8.76 -2.37 -5.38
N HIS A 31 7.95 -1.96 -4.38
CA HIS A 31 6.94 -2.85 -3.84
C HIS A 31 5.72 -2.07 -3.33
N ILE A 32 4.56 -2.65 -3.50
CA ILE A 32 3.30 -2.02 -3.10
C ILE A 32 2.36 -3.08 -2.52
N GLY A 33 1.53 -2.66 -1.58
CA GLY A 33 0.47 -3.48 -1.01
C GLY A 33 -0.77 -2.64 -0.82
N ILE A 34 -1.85 -3.27 -0.40
CA ILE A 34 -3.13 -2.59 -0.14
C ILE A 34 -3.51 -2.83 1.31
N TYR A 35 -3.74 -1.74 2.04
CA TYR A 35 -4.24 -1.82 3.40
C TYR A 35 -5.72 -2.24 3.36
N VAL A 36 -6.06 -3.28 4.09
CA VAL A 36 -7.42 -3.84 4.06
C VAL A 36 -8.17 -3.64 5.38
N GLY A 37 -7.60 -2.85 6.28
CA GLY A 37 -8.19 -2.62 7.59
C GLY A 37 -7.67 -3.61 8.63
N GLY A 38 -7.97 -3.35 9.88
CA GLY A 38 -7.58 -4.24 10.97
C GLY A 38 -6.07 -4.42 11.13
N GLY A 39 -5.28 -3.48 10.63
CA GLY A 39 -3.82 -3.58 10.70
C GLY A 39 -3.21 -4.54 9.69
N LYS A 40 -3.95 -4.91 8.63
CA LYS A 40 -3.51 -5.92 7.67
C LYS A 40 -3.31 -5.33 6.29
N VAL A 41 -2.39 -5.95 5.54
CA VAL A 41 -2.03 -5.57 4.18
C VAL A 41 -2.08 -6.81 3.29
N ILE A 42 -2.62 -6.64 2.10
CA ILE A 42 -2.56 -7.67 1.05
C ILE A 42 -1.45 -7.26 0.10
N GLU A 43 -0.53 -8.16 -0.19
CA GLU A 43 0.60 -7.85 -1.06
C GLU A 43 0.99 -9.06 -1.90
N ALA A 44 1.53 -8.79 -3.08
CA ALA A 44 2.06 -9.82 -3.95
C ALA A 44 3.49 -10.12 -3.51
N ALA A 45 3.73 -11.33 -3.00
CA ALA A 45 5.05 -11.70 -2.50
C ALA A 45 5.99 -12.07 -3.65
N ASN A 46 5.58 -13.05 -4.46
CA ASN A 46 6.31 -13.48 -5.65
C ASN A 46 5.41 -14.42 -6.46
N THR A 47 5.86 -14.82 -7.65
CA THR A 47 5.05 -15.69 -8.52
C THR A 47 4.80 -17.06 -7.90
N ARG A 48 5.67 -17.51 -7.03
CA ARG A 48 5.54 -18.83 -6.40
C ARG A 48 4.57 -18.80 -5.24
N THR A 49 4.70 -17.82 -4.37
CA THR A 49 3.87 -17.69 -3.17
C THR A 49 2.53 -17.04 -3.48
N GLY A 50 2.49 -16.17 -4.50
CA GLY A 50 1.30 -15.44 -4.88
C GLY A 50 1.04 -14.28 -3.93
N ILE A 51 -0.20 -14.16 -3.49
CA ILE A 51 -0.67 -13.05 -2.67
C ILE A 51 -0.65 -13.47 -1.20
N LEU A 52 -0.11 -12.58 -0.35
CA LEU A 52 -0.04 -12.80 1.09
C LEU A 52 -0.83 -11.73 1.82
N GLU A 53 -1.41 -12.12 2.95
CA GLU A 53 -1.91 -11.18 3.93
C GLU A 53 -0.85 -11.06 5.01
N THR A 54 -0.41 -9.82 5.26
CA THR A 54 0.64 -9.53 6.24
C THR A 54 0.15 -8.46 7.21
N ARG A 55 0.88 -8.26 8.30
CA ARG A 55 0.58 -7.17 9.22
C ARG A 55 1.25 -5.89 8.72
N LEU A 56 0.52 -4.80 8.75
CA LEU A 56 1.08 -3.49 8.41
C LEU A 56 2.34 -3.21 9.23
N SER A 57 2.30 -3.51 10.53
CA SER A 57 3.41 -3.24 11.44
C SER A 57 4.64 -4.10 11.19
N ALA A 58 4.49 -5.21 10.48
CA ALA A 58 5.62 -6.10 10.17
C ALA A 58 6.32 -5.72 8.87
N GLY A 59 5.73 -4.85 8.08
CA GLY A 59 6.33 -4.43 6.81
C GLY A 59 7.32 -3.29 7.00
N THR A 60 8.08 -3.06 5.93
CA THR A 60 9.04 -1.95 5.85
C THR A 60 8.51 -0.83 4.96
N TRP A 61 7.21 -0.64 4.99
CA TRP A 61 6.54 0.38 4.19
C TRP A 61 7.03 1.77 4.58
N THR A 62 7.26 2.61 3.59
CA THR A 62 7.77 3.97 3.82
C THR A 62 6.73 5.04 3.59
N HIS A 63 5.80 4.78 2.67
CA HIS A 63 4.78 5.75 2.26
C HIS A 63 3.43 5.08 2.06
N TRP A 64 2.41 5.92 2.03
CA TRP A 64 1.07 5.53 1.63
C TRP A 64 0.65 6.37 0.44
N LEU A 65 -0.35 5.91 -0.30
CA LEU A 65 -0.94 6.70 -1.39
C LEU A 65 -2.39 6.29 -1.60
N LYS A 66 -3.15 7.23 -2.16
CA LYS A 66 -4.45 6.92 -2.71
C LYS A 66 -4.25 6.48 -4.14
N VAL A 67 -4.80 5.32 -4.48
CA VAL A 67 -4.63 4.76 -5.82
C VAL A 67 -5.32 5.66 -6.84
N PRO A 68 -4.61 6.13 -7.89
CA PRO A 68 -5.22 6.96 -8.92
C PRO A 68 -6.45 6.29 -9.53
N GLY A 69 -7.53 7.06 -9.66
CA GLY A 69 -8.77 6.55 -10.24
C GLY A 69 -9.71 5.85 -9.26
N VAL A 70 -9.30 5.66 -8.02
CA VAL A 70 -10.14 5.07 -6.98
C VAL A 70 -10.75 6.17 -6.13
N SER A 71 -12.04 6.02 -5.83
CA SER A 71 -12.75 6.95 -4.97
C SER A 71 -12.63 6.51 -3.51
N TYR A 72 -12.18 7.41 -2.66
CA TYR A 72 -12.06 7.18 -1.22
C TYR A 72 -13.02 8.11 -0.49
N GLU A 73 -14.04 7.52 0.07
CA GLU A 73 -15.02 8.32 0.80
C GLU A 73 -15.16 7.94 2.26
#